data_98914f5b420645f9120d57f687fed7b8
#
_entry.id   98914f5b420645f9120d57f687fed7b8
#
_cell.length_a   1.000
_cell.length_b   1.000
_cell.length_c   1.000
_cell.angle_alpha   90.00
_cell.angle_beta   90.00
_cell.angle_gamma   90.00
#
_symmetry.space_group_name_H-M   'P 1'
#
loop_
_entity.id
_entity.type
_entity.pdbx_description
1 polymer ?
#
loop_
_entity_poly.entity_id
_entity_poly.type
_entity_poly.pdbx_seq_one_letter_code
_entity_poly.pdbx_strand_id
1 'polypeptide(L)'
;RGRPRELTPVLLSRAVWDPAYDLREVLAAFRALEDEEPALSVEWNETLRELRVHVMGEVQLEILRELLQERFHLEVGFTDCEVLYRETIDNTVHACGHFEPLRHYAEVHLLLSPGERGSGIVFESKCPLDRLARNWQNLIRTHVLEKQHRGVLTGAPLTDVVVTLVAGRAHLKHTEGGDFREAVYRAIREGLMKAQSLLLEPWCAFTAVTPQEYAGRVMTDVQRLCGTCGAPRREGETAVVEGEAPVSTFLNYQRELTAFTRGRGNVAVRFCGYRPCHNAEEVIAASGYDPESDTANPAGSVFCSHGAGYYVPWQEAEAHMHIQIGDDGRPKQEEAEQRAAAPVSSESFASQAALDKELQAIFEQTYGPIKPRAIQPPPRPVRSERPWRGFRQRRPVGDDYLLVDGYNIIHAWKDLRELAAKSMDAAHERLIHRLANFQGWKKCRVIVVFDAYKVKGGVGSVEQKGGLWVVYTKEAETADMYIEKTTYELGRNNRVRVATSDGLEQLIILGRGAERMPASELEHEVLRAEEDIREVLSHPVTGNPGKK
;
A
#
# COMPACT_ATOMS: atom_id res chain seq x y z
N ARG A 1 9.49 -26.08 7.71
CA ARG A 1 8.14 -26.18 7.13
C ARG A 1 8.11 -25.15 6.00
N GLY A 2 8.23 -25.60 4.71
CA GLY A 2 8.19 -24.75 3.54
C GLY A 2 6.83 -24.04 3.47
N ARG A 3 6.83 -22.72 3.16
CA ARG A 3 5.60 -22.03 2.79
C ARG A 3 4.97 -22.74 1.60
N PRO A 4 3.63 -22.90 1.53
CA PRO A 4 3.00 -23.37 0.31
C PRO A 4 3.46 -22.42 -0.81
N ARG A 5 4.02 -22.98 -1.88
CA ARG A 5 4.39 -22.21 -3.07
C ARG A 5 3.08 -21.78 -3.71
N GLU A 6 2.74 -20.51 -3.56
CA GLU A 6 1.63 -19.91 -4.30
C GLU A 6 1.93 -20.09 -5.79
N LEU A 7 0.95 -20.65 -6.50
CA LEU A 7 0.99 -20.75 -7.95
C LEU A 7 0.90 -19.32 -8.50
N THR A 8 1.99 -18.83 -9.06
CA THR A 8 2.05 -17.46 -9.57
C THR A 8 1.70 -17.48 -11.05
N PRO A 9 0.65 -16.81 -11.50
CA PRO A 9 0.34 -16.68 -12.92
C PRO A 9 1.44 -15.91 -13.64
N VAL A 10 1.80 -16.40 -14.83
CA VAL A 10 2.89 -15.84 -15.63
C VAL A 10 2.43 -15.41 -17.02
N LEU A 11 1.16 -15.60 -17.33
CA LEU A 11 0.52 -15.24 -18.58
C LEU A 11 -0.66 -14.33 -18.33
N LEU A 12 -0.92 -13.47 -19.30
CA LEU A 12 -2.06 -12.57 -19.37
C LEU A 12 -2.85 -12.89 -20.64
N SER A 13 -4.18 -12.94 -20.54
CA SER A 13 -5.05 -12.98 -21.71
C SER A 13 -6.16 -11.96 -21.60
N ARG A 14 -6.62 -11.47 -22.75
CA ARG A 14 -7.75 -10.53 -22.82
C ARG A 14 -9.02 -11.29 -23.11
N ALA A 15 -10.04 -11.04 -22.32
CA ALA A 15 -11.37 -11.56 -22.56
C ALA A 15 -12.06 -10.80 -23.70
N VAL A 16 -12.68 -11.52 -24.61
CA VAL A 16 -13.45 -10.98 -25.75
C VAL A 16 -14.85 -11.55 -25.69
N TRP A 17 -15.86 -10.70 -25.72
CA TRP A 17 -17.28 -11.10 -25.66
C TRP A 17 -18.13 -10.31 -26.63
N ASP A 18 -19.34 -10.79 -26.89
CA ASP A 18 -20.32 -10.08 -27.75
C ASP A 18 -20.71 -8.77 -27.06
N PRO A 19 -20.63 -7.62 -27.77
CA PRO A 19 -21.09 -6.32 -27.26
C PRO A 19 -22.57 -6.28 -26.79
N ALA A 20 -23.36 -7.29 -27.10
CA ALA A 20 -24.73 -7.43 -26.63
C ALA A 20 -24.83 -7.71 -25.11
N TYR A 21 -23.77 -8.27 -24.50
CA TYR A 21 -23.74 -8.47 -23.06
C TYR A 21 -23.44 -7.17 -22.31
N ASP A 22 -24.13 -6.95 -21.17
CA ASP A 22 -23.83 -5.82 -20.30
C ASP A 22 -22.44 -6.00 -19.66
N LEU A 23 -21.60 -4.99 -19.83
CA LEU A 23 -20.26 -4.96 -19.22
C LEU A 23 -20.30 -5.24 -17.70
N ARG A 24 -21.34 -4.78 -17.00
CA ARG A 24 -21.47 -5.00 -15.55
C ARG A 24 -21.70 -6.46 -15.21
N GLU A 25 -22.45 -7.17 -16.03
CA GLU A 25 -22.70 -8.62 -15.86
C GLU A 25 -21.41 -9.40 -16.12
N VAL A 26 -20.68 -9.07 -17.19
CA VAL A 26 -19.39 -9.67 -17.50
C VAL A 26 -18.39 -9.45 -16.36
N LEU A 27 -18.23 -8.19 -15.91
CA LEU A 27 -17.33 -7.88 -14.79
C LEU A 27 -17.73 -8.59 -13.49
N ALA A 28 -19.02 -8.68 -13.19
CA ALA A 28 -19.50 -9.37 -12.00
C ALA A 28 -19.20 -10.87 -12.05
N ALA A 29 -19.34 -11.51 -13.21
CA ALA A 29 -19.02 -12.92 -13.40
C ALA A 29 -17.52 -13.20 -13.19
N PHE A 30 -16.63 -12.37 -13.79
CA PHE A 30 -15.19 -12.50 -13.60
C PHE A 30 -14.75 -12.22 -12.17
N ARG A 31 -15.35 -11.23 -11.48
CA ARG A 31 -15.07 -10.99 -10.06
C ARG A 31 -15.52 -12.14 -9.17
N ALA A 32 -16.64 -12.78 -9.47
CA ALA A 32 -17.08 -13.97 -8.75
C ALA A 32 -16.10 -15.15 -8.90
N LEU A 33 -15.50 -15.32 -10.10
CA LEU A 33 -14.45 -16.31 -10.32
C LEU A 33 -13.14 -15.94 -9.64
N GLU A 34 -12.78 -14.66 -9.60
CA GLU A 34 -11.62 -14.15 -8.88
C GLU A 34 -11.74 -14.35 -7.35
N ASP A 35 -12.93 -14.22 -6.79
CA ASP A 35 -13.20 -14.51 -5.37
C ASP A 35 -12.93 -15.99 -5.02
N GLU A 36 -13.15 -16.90 -5.97
CA GLU A 36 -12.86 -18.34 -5.83
C GLU A 36 -11.37 -18.63 -6.10
N GLU A 37 -10.77 -17.96 -7.08
CA GLU A 37 -9.37 -18.10 -7.48
C GLU A 37 -8.68 -16.73 -7.57
N PRO A 38 -8.16 -16.18 -6.47
CA PRO A 38 -7.54 -14.85 -6.44
C PRO A 38 -6.33 -14.69 -7.40
N ALA A 39 -5.73 -15.81 -7.83
CA ALA A 39 -4.65 -15.81 -8.79
C ALA A 39 -5.06 -15.31 -10.18
N LEU A 40 -6.36 -15.32 -10.52
CA LEU A 40 -6.88 -14.79 -11.79
C LEU A 40 -6.64 -13.29 -11.94
N SER A 41 -6.56 -12.55 -10.82
CA SER A 41 -6.22 -11.12 -10.79
C SER A 41 -6.86 -10.35 -11.95
N VAL A 42 -8.19 -10.22 -11.89
CA VAL A 42 -9.00 -9.64 -12.97
C VAL A 42 -8.78 -8.12 -13.04
N GLU A 43 -8.29 -7.63 -14.17
CA GLU A 43 -8.01 -6.20 -14.39
C GLU A 43 -8.95 -5.63 -15.46
N TRP A 44 -9.63 -4.54 -15.12
CA TRP A 44 -10.40 -3.76 -16.08
C TRP A 44 -9.66 -2.47 -16.45
N ASN A 45 -9.35 -2.31 -17.73
CA ASN A 45 -8.75 -1.09 -18.26
C ASN A 45 -9.84 -0.21 -18.89
N GLU A 46 -10.20 0.89 -18.22
CA GLU A 46 -11.24 1.81 -18.69
C GLU A 46 -10.89 2.53 -20.00
N THR A 47 -9.61 2.84 -20.20
CA THR A 47 -9.13 3.57 -21.38
C THR A 47 -9.21 2.71 -22.64
N LEU A 48 -8.77 1.46 -22.53
CA LEU A 48 -8.76 0.50 -23.65
C LEU A 48 -10.05 -0.32 -23.74
N ARG A 49 -10.91 -0.27 -22.71
CA ARG A 49 -12.11 -1.10 -22.56
C ARG A 49 -11.79 -2.59 -22.68
N GLU A 50 -10.70 -3.02 -22.04
CA GLU A 50 -10.21 -4.38 -22.05
C GLU A 50 -10.32 -5.01 -20.66
N LEU A 51 -10.84 -6.23 -20.62
CA LEU A 51 -10.82 -7.08 -19.44
C LEU A 51 -9.66 -8.07 -19.58
N ARG A 52 -8.74 -8.06 -18.62
CA ARG A 52 -7.55 -8.88 -18.63
C ARG A 52 -7.59 -9.86 -17.45
N VAL A 53 -7.12 -11.08 -17.69
CA VAL A 53 -7.04 -12.14 -16.67
C VAL A 53 -5.65 -12.73 -16.63
N HIS A 54 -5.15 -12.99 -15.45
CA HIS A 54 -3.86 -13.65 -15.25
C HIS A 54 -4.07 -15.16 -15.20
N VAL A 55 -3.29 -15.90 -15.95
CA VAL A 55 -3.41 -17.37 -16.06
C VAL A 55 -2.04 -18.05 -16.03
N MET A 56 -2.04 -19.32 -15.71
CA MET A 56 -0.85 -20.17 -15.73
C MET A 56 -0.63 -20.91 -17.04
N GLY A 57 -1.65 -20.98 -17.89
CA GLY A 57 -1.61 -21.70 -19.16
C GLY A 57 -2.92 -21.63 -19.92
N GLU A 58 -2.91 -22.06 -21.19
CA GLU A 58 -4.08 -22.04 -22.07
C GLU A 58 -5.22 -22.93 -21.59
N VAL A 59 -4.91 -24.05 -20.93
CA VAL A 59 -5.93 -24.97 -20.36
C VAL A 59 -6.82 -24.25 -19.34
N GLN A 60 -6.25 -23.34 -18.57
CA GLN A 60 -7.04 -22.55 -17.60
C GLN A 60 -8.04 -21.62 -18.32
N LEU A 61 -7.70 -21.09 -19.50
CA LEU A 61 -8.63 -20.29 -20.30
C LEU A 61 -9.80 -21.12 -20.84
N GLU A 62 -9.54 -22.39 -21.20
CA GLU A 62 -10.60 -23.32 -21.64
C GLU A 62 -11.56 -23.59 -20.48
N ILE A 63 -11.04 -23.86 -19.27
CA ILE A 63 -11.85 -24.04 -18.07
C ILE A 63 -12.65 -22.78 -17.74
N LEU A 64 -12.03 -21.61 -17.80
CA LEU A 64 -12.71 -20.34 -17.57
C LEU A 64 -13.86 -20.11 -18.55
N ARG A 65 -13.66 -20.44 -19.82
CA ARG A 65 -14.70 -20.35 -20.86
C ARG A 65 -15.90 -21.24 -20.51
N GLU A 66 -15.65 -22.50 -20.13
CA GLU A 66 -16.71 -23.41 -19.73
C GLU A 66 -17.45 -22.93 -18.48
N LEU A 67 -16.72 -22.47 -17.45
CA LEU A 67 -17.33 -21.95 -16.21
C LEU A 67 -18.18 -20.70 -16.48
N LEU A 68 -17.73 -19.78 -17.32
CA LEU A 68 -18.47 -18.58 -17.69
C LEU A 68 -19.77 -18.94 -18.43
N GLN A 69 -19.71 -19.94 -19.33
CA GLN A 69 -20.87 -20.41 -20.06
C GLN A 69 -21.85 -21.19 -19.17
N GLU A 70 -21.36 -22.11 -18.36
CA GLU A 70 -22.25 -22.97 -17.52
C GLU A 70 -22.90 -22.21 -16.36
N ARG A 71 -22.16 -21.34 -15.69
CA ARG A 71 -22.62 -20.68 -14.45
C ARG A 71 -23.27 -19.32 -14.68
N PHE A 72 -22.80 -18.59 -15.70
CA PHE A 72 -23.23 -17.20 -15.94
C PHE A 72 -23.89 -17.02 -17.30
N HIS A 73 -23.95 -18.08 -18.13
CA HIS A 73 -24.51 -18.04 -19.49
C HIS A 73 -23.87 -16.99 -20.42
N LEU A 74 -22.55 -16.74 -20.20
CA LEU A 74 -21.77 -15.80 -20.98
C LEU A 74 -20.84 -16.55 -21.93
N GLU A 75 -20.95 -16.24 -23.23
CA GLU A 75 -20.00 -16.72 -24.24
C GLU A 75 -18.82 -15.76 -24.33
N VAL A 76 -17.70 -16.15 -23.71
CA VAL A 76 -16.47 -15.35 -23.66
C VAL A 76 -15.35 -16.09 -24.38
N GLY A 77 -14.70 -15.43 -25.32
CA GLY A 77 -13.44 -15.86 -25.91
C GLY A 77 -12.25 -15.24 -25.17
N PHE A 78 -11.06 -15.77 -25.47
CA PHE A 78 -9.81 -15.23 -24.94
C PHE A 78 -8.83 -15.05 -26.11
N THR A 79 -8.00 -13.99 -26.05
CA THR A 79 -6.90 -13.78 -26.99
C THR A 79 -5.75 -14.72 -26.67
N ASP A 80 -4.76 -14.79 -27.57
CA ASP A 80 -3.50 -15.48 -27.28
C ASP A 80 -2.88 -14.96 -26.00
N CYS A 81 -2.23 -15.86 -25.24
CA CYS A 81 -1.58 -15.51 -24.01
C CYS A 81 -0.37 -14.61 -24.22
N GLU A 82 -0.32 -13.49 -23.55
CA GLU A 82 0.83 -12.60 -23.46
C GLU A 82 1.65 -12.97 -22.22
N VAL A 83 2.97 -12.93 -22.35
CA VAL A 83 3.89 -13.23 -21.24
C VAL A 83 3.98 -12.05 -20.30
N LEU A 84 3.89 -12.31 -19.01
CA LEU A 84 4.05 -11.29 -17.97
C LEU A 84 5.53 -11.08 -17.67
N TYR A 85 6.10 -10.03 -18.24
CA TYR A 85 7.46 -9.59 -17.93
C TYR A 85 7.52 -8.88 -16.57
N ARG A 86 8.72 -8.78 -16.02
CA ARG A 86 9.04 -7.94 -14.86
C ARG A 86 10.29 -7.14 -15.14
N GLU A 87 10.54 -6.11 -14.35
CA GLU A 87 11.74 -5.31 -14.45
C GLU A 87 12.48 -5.30 -13.11
N THR A 88 13.80 -5.18 -13.17
CA THR A 88 14.69 -5.01 -12.03
C THR A 88 15.84 -4.09 -12.40
N ILE A 89 16.78 -3.86 -11.50
CA ILE A 89 17.99 -3.08 -11.75
C ILE A 89 19.23 -3.94 -11.52
N ASP A 90 20.32 -3.59 -12.20
CA ASP A 90 21.59 -4.29 -12.10
C ASP A 90 22.68 -3.48 -11.38
N ASN A 91 22.45 -2.21 -11.12
CA ASN A 91 23.36 -1.32 -10.39
C ASN A 91 22.70 -0.64 -9.23
N THR A 92 23.52 -0.12 -8.31
CA THR A 92 23.04 0.68 -7.18
C THR A 92 23.03 2.15 -7.55
N VAL A 93 21.90 2.83 -7.31
CA VAL A 93 21.71 4.26 -7.61
C VAL A 93 21.14 5.00 -6.42
N HIS A 94 21.56 6.25 -6.26
CA HIS A 94 20.92 7.19 -5.36
C HIS A 94 19.71 7.81 -6.06
N ALA A 95 18.60 7.84 -5.35
CA ALA A 95 17.31 8.33 -5.83
C ALA A 95 16.77 9.39 -4.88
N CYS A 96 16.15 10.43 -5.41
CA CYS A 96 15.59 11.49 -4.61
C CYS A 96 14.19 11.92 -5.11
N GLY A 97 13.36 12.34 -4.17
CA GLY A 97 12.02 12.82 -4.48
C GLY A 97 11.61 13.94 -3.54
N HIS A 98 11.07 15.00 -4.12
CA HIS A 98 10.61 16.17 -3.40
C HIS A 98 9.19 16.53 -3.81
N PHE A 99 8.36 16.84 -2.81
CA PHE A 99 7.00 17.28 -3.03
C PHE A 99 6.67 18.45 -2.12
N GLU A 100 6.61 19.65 -2.71
CA GLU A 100 6.42 20.91 -2.00
C GLU A 100 5.46 21.84 -2.77
N PRO A 101 4.20 21.45 -3.03
CA PRO A 101 3.20 22.43 -3.42
C PRO A 101 2.84 23.31 -2.22
N LEU A 102 2.10 24.41 -2.45
CA LEU A 102 1.76 25.37 -1.40
C LEU A 102 1.21 24.69 -0.14
N ARG A 103 1.86 24.91 1.01
CA ARG A 103 1.56 24.34 2.33
C ARG A 103 1.78 22.82 2.48
N HIS A 104 2.52 22.21 1.58
CA HIS A 104 2.94 20.82 1.67
C HIS A 104 4.46 20.73 1.63
N TYR A 105 5.04 19.70 2.24
CA TYR A 105 6.48 19.49 2.21
C TYR A 105 6.85 18.04 2.53
N ALA A 106 7.53 17.37 1.63
CA ALA A 106 8.21 16.10 1.92
C ALA A 106 9.44 15.95 1.02
N GLU A 107 10.54 15.51 1.59
CA GLU A 107 11.75 15.15 0.87
C GLU A 107 12.25 13.79 1.31
N VAL A 108 12.61 12.94 0.33
CA VAL A 108 13.05 11.56 0.56
C VAL A 108 14.26 11.26 -0.30
N HIS A 109 15.29 10.67 0.31
CA HIS A 109 16.46 10.14 -0.37
C HIS A 109 16.55 8.63 -0.15
N LEU A 110 16.57 7.89 -1.24
CA LEU A 110 16.60 6.45 -1.27
C LEU A 110 17.87 5.96 -1.96
N LEU A 111 18.33 4.78 -1.58
CA LEU A 111 19.31 4.03 -2.32
C LEU A 111 18.59 2.81 -2.90
N LEU A 112 18.55 2.69 -4.21
CA LEU A 112 18.00 1.53 -4.90
C LEU A 112 19.14 0.60 -5.24
N SER A 113 19.08 -0.65 -4.81
CA SER A 113 20.10 -1.68 -5.04
C SER A 113 19.45 -2.95 -5.57
N PRO A 114 20.18 -3.75 -6.39
CA PRO A 114 19.70 -5.06 -6.80
C PRO A 114 19.39 -5.95 -5.59
N GLY A 115 18.24 -6.62 -5.61
CA GLY A 115 17.84 -7.63 -4.63
C GLY A 115 18.10 -9.06 -5.11
N GLU A 116 17.94 -10.01 -4.20
CA GLU A 116 17.99 -11.43 -4.57
C GLU A 116 16.81 -11.79 -5.49
N ARG A 117 17.02 -12.70 -6.45
CA ARG A 117 15.94 -13.14 -7.35
C ARG A 117 14.80 -13.79 -6.59
N GLY A 118 13.59 -13.25 -6.81
CA GLY A 118 12.37 -13.68 -6.11
C GLY A 118 12.16 -13.02 -4.75
N SER A 119 12.98 -12.03 -4.37
CA SER A 119 12.80 -11.29 -3.10
C SER A 119 11.70 -10.23 -3.18
N GLY A 120 11.28 -9.84 -4.40
CA GLY A 120 10.36 -8.74 -4.59
C GLY A 120 10.97 -7.39 -4.20
N ILE A 121 10.16 -6.49 -3.64
CA ILE A 121 10.66 -5.20 -3.14
C ILE A 121 10.89 -5.33 -1.63
N VAL A 122 12.13 -5.07 -1.22
CA VAL A 122 12.56 -5.09 0.19
C VAL A 122 12.85 -3.67 0.64
N PHE A 123 12.34 -3.27 1.81
CA PHE A 123 12.61 -1.95 2.38
C PHE A 123 13.53 -2.05 3.59
N GLU A 124 14.55 -1.19 3.61
CA GLU A 124 15.47 -0.98 4.73
C GLU A 124 15.53 0.50 5.10
N SER A 125 15.88 0.82 6.33
CA SER A 125 16.14 2.20 6.75
C SER A 125 17.50 2.31 7.42
N LYS A 126 18.31 3.21 6.90
CA LYS A 126 19.58 3.68 7.49
C LYS A 126 19.49 5.13 7.97
N CYS A 127 18.30 5.75 7.83
CA CYS A 127 18.06 7.12 8.26
C CYS A 127 18.01 7.20 9.81
N PRO A 128 18.81 8.07 10.43
CA PRO A 128 18.80 8.27 11.88
C PRO A 128 17.45 8.83 12.37
N LEU A 129 17.03 8.42 13.57
CA LEU A 129 15.74 8.83 14.17
C LEU A 129 15.68 10.30 14.61
N ASP A 130 16.81 10.91 14.83
CA ASP A 130 16.95 12.34 15.13
C ASP A 130 16.76 13.24 13.89
N ARG A 131 17.01 12.70 12.69
CA ARG A 131 16.76 13.40 11.42
C ARG A 131 15.33 13.23 10.93
N LEU A 132 14.82 12.00 10.96
CA LEU A 132 13.45 11.70 10.56
C LEU A 132 12.80 10.77 11.57
N ALA A 133 11.74 11.22 12.22
CA ALA A 133 11.05 10.46 13.25
C ALA A 133 10.51 9.13 12.72
N ARG A 134 10.42 8.10 13.59
CA ARG A 134 10.06 6.73 13.22
C ARG A 134 8.71 6.60 12.52
N ASN A 135 7.73 7.43 12.88
CA ASN A 135 6.41 7.45 12.23
C ASN A 135 6.54 7.76 10.73
N TRP A 136 7.34 8.75 10.35
CA TRP A 136 7.59 9.10 8.96
C TRP A 136 8.37 8.00 8.22
N GLN A 137 9.35 7.38 8.87
CA GLN A 137 10.06 6.24 8.27
C GLN A 137 9.14 5.05 8.02
N ASN A 138 8.22 4.75 8.95
CA ASN A 138 7.22 3.70 8.76
C ASN A 138 6.24 4.04 7.64
N LEU A 139 5.86 5.31 7.50
CA LEU A 139 4.99 5.79 6.43
C LEU A 139 5.68 5.65 5.06
N ILE A 140 6.94 6.05 4.95
CA ILE A 140 7.76 5.85 3.74
C ILE A 140 7.83 4.36 3.39
N ARG A 141 8.10 3.47 4.38
CA ARG A 141 8.06 2.03 4.16
C ARG A 141 6.73 1.57 3.57
N THR A 142 5.63 2.07 4.11
CA THR A 142 4.29 1.75 3.60
C THR A 142 4.16 2.15 2.15
N HIS A 143 4.52 3.39 1.80
CA HIS A 143 4.40 3.89 0.43
C HIS A 143 5.33 3.18 -0.56
N VAL A 144 6.48 2.67 -0.11
CA VAL A 144 7.33 1.80 -0.94
C VAL A 144 6.65 0.47 -1.25
N LEU A 145 5.88 -0.10 -0.31
CA LEU A 145 5.34 -1.46 -0.40
C LEU A 145 3.87 -1.54 -0.85
N GLU A 146 3.11 -0.44 -0.76
CA GLU A 146 1.67 -0.43 -1.08
C GLU A 146 1.37 -0.45 -2.57
N LYS A 147 2.28 0.09 -3.39
CA LYS A 147 2.10 0.24 -4.83
C LYS A 147 2.97 -0.77 -5.59
N GLN A 148 2.41 -1.35 -6.63
CA GLN A 148 3.20 -2.05 -7.63
C GLN A 148 3.90 -1.02 -8.53
N HIS A 149 5.19 -0.74 -8.24
CA HIS A 149 5.98 0.19 -9.02
C HIS A 149 6.21 -0.34 -10.42
N ARG A 150 6.14 0.54 -11.42
CA ARG A 150 6.41 0.21 -12.82
C ARG A 150 7.86 0.50 -13.17
N GLY A 151 8.46 -0.40 -13.93
CA GLY A 151 9.77 -0.18 -14.51
C GLY A 151 9.77 0.87 -15.63
N VAL A 152 10.92 1.11 -16.22
CA VAL A 152 11.14 2.16 -17.23
C VAL A 152 11.39 1.62 -18.64
N LEU A 153 11.51 0.29 -18.80
CA LEU A 153 11.76 -0.33 -20.12
C LEU A 153 10.46 -0.63 -20.87
N THR A 154 9.52 -1.26 -20.20
CA THR A 154 8.23 -1.69 -20.77
C THR A 154 7.04 -1.29 -19.92
N GLY A 155 7.29 -0.67 -18.76
CA GLY A 155 6.28 -0.40 -17.74
C GLY A 155 5.84 -1.65 -16.99
N ALA A 156 6.57 -2.76 -17.12
CA ALA A 156 6.30 -3.98 -16.38
C ALA A 156 6.54 -3.80 -14.86
N PRO A 157 5.93 -4.63 -14.00
CA PRO A 157 6.10 -4.52 -12.56
C PRO A 157 7.55 -4.66 -12.12
N LEU A 158 7.99 -3.75 -11.23
CA LEU A 158 9.32 -3.80 -10.60
C LEU A 158 9.39 -4.94 -9.59
N THR A 159 10.52 -5.65 -9.55
CA THR A 159 10.80 -6.73 -8.60
C THR A 159 12.29 -6.80 -8.26
N ASP A 160 12.62 -7.51 -7.19
CA ASP A 160 13.99 -7.82 -6.80
C ASP A 160 14.87 -6.57 -6.62
N VAL A 161 14.33 -5.60 -5.88
CA VAL A 161 15.01 -4.33 -5.56
C VAL A 161 14.97 -4.11 -4.05
N VAL A 162 16.12 -3.76 -3.48
CA VAL A 162 16.23 -3.29 -2.11
C VAL A 162 16.18 -1.77 -2.10
N VAL A 163 15.17 -1.21 -1.45
CA VAL A 163 14.97 0.22 -1.28
C VAL A 163 15.41 0.62 0.11
N THR A 164 16.54 1.32 0.22
CA THR A 164 17.09 1.77 1.50
C THR A 164 16.84 3.26 1.69
N LEU A 165 16.11 3.62 2.74
CA LEU A 165 15.95 5.02 3.15
C LEU A 165 17.25 5.54 3.74
N VAL A 166 17.85 6.55 3.10
CA VAL A 166 19.12 7.16 3.53
C VAL A 166 18.86 8.44 4.32
N ALA A 167 18.00 9.29 3.82
CA ALA A 167 17.62 10.54 4.46
C ALA A 167 16.19 10.93 4.10
N GLY A 168 15.62 11.82 4.89
CA GLY A 168 14.33 12.42 4.61
C GLY A 168 14.10 13.63 5.49
N ARG A 169 13.24 14.53 5.04
CA ARG A 169 12.90 15.76 5.76
C ARG A 169 11.41 15.97 5.76
N ALA A 170 10.89 16.31 6.93
CA ALA A 170 9.51 16.70 7.17
C ALA A 170 9.47 18.12 7.74
N HIS A 171 8.43 18.87 7.45
CA HIS A 171 8.20 20.18 8.06
C HIS A 171 7.07 20.10 9.07
N LEU A 172 7.29 20.61 10.29
CA LEU A 172 6.37 20.48 11.44
C LEU A 172 4.93 20.97 11.18
N LYS A 173 4.75 21.94 10.27
CA LYS A 173 3.46 22.58 9.98
C LYS A 173 2.90 22.23 8.60
N HIS A 174 3.72 21.69 7.71
CA HIS A 174 3.38 21.57 6.29
C HIS A 174 3.52 20.15 5.75
N THR A 175 3.95 19.16 6.56
CA THR A 175 4.02 17.77 6.12
C THR A 175 2.77 17.01 6.52
N GLU A 176 2.07 16.50 5.53
CA GLU A 176 0.95 15.59 5.67
C GLU A 176 1.34 14.19 5.17
N GLY A 177 0.55 13.16 5.52
CA GLY A 177 0.86 11.78 5.15
C GLY A 177 0.97 11.56 3.64
N GLY A 178 0.10 12.20 2.87
CA GLY A 178 0.09 12.13 1.40
C GLY A 178 1.32 12.72 0.72
N ASP A 179 2.02 13.64 1.36
CA ASP A 179 3.21 14.30 0.80
C ASP A 179 4.37 13.31 0.67
N PHE A 180 4.56 12.45 1.68
CA PHE A 180 5.56 11.38 1.61
C PHE A 180 5.22 10.33 0.56
N ARG A 181 3.94 10.08 0.27
CA ARG A 181 3.52 9.21 -0.84
C ARG A 181 4.05 9.74 -2.17
N GLU A 182 3.78 11.02 -2.44
CA GLU A 182 4.23 11.67 -3.67
C GLU A 182 5.76 11.72 -3.76
N ALA A 183 6.44 12.09 -2.67
CA ALA A 183 7.89 12.14 -2.65
C ALA A 183 8.52 10.76 -2.86
N VAL A 184 7.99 9.69 -2.24
CA VAL A 184 8.49 8.31 -2.39
C VAL A 184 8.29 7.80 -3.81
N TYR A 185 7.12 8.01 -4.41
CA TYR A 185 6.84 7.54 -5.78
C TYR A 185 7.74 8.22 -6.79
N ARG A 186 7.98 9.53 -6.64
CA ARG A 186 8.91 10.30 -7.46
C ARG A 186 10.35 9.85 -7.26
N ALA A 187 10.78 9.62 -6.02
CA ALA A 187 12.12 9.12 -5.73
C ALA A 187 12.38 7.75 -6.38
N ILE A 188 11.46 6.79 -6.24
CA ILE A 188 11.63 5.48 -6.87
C ILE A 188 11.68 5.62 -8.39
N ARG A 189 10.78 6.41 -8.98
CA ARG A 189 10.74 6.61 -10.43
C ARG A 189 11.99 7.31 -10.95
N GLU A 190 12.46 8.33 -10.27
CA GLU A 190 13.70 9.06 -10.59
C GLU A 190 14.92 8.13 -10.52
N GLY A 191 15.00 7.30 -9.49
CA GLY A 191 16.06 6.31 -9.36
C GLY A 191 16.04 5.27 -10.49
N LEU A 192 14.87 4.81 -10.91
CA LEU A 192 14.74 3.88 -12.03
C LEU A 192 15.17 4.53 -13.36
N MET A 193 14.93 5.84 -13.56
CA MET A 193 15.42 6.56 -14.74
C MET A 193 16.95 6.65 -14.79
N LYS A 194 17.63 6.64 -13.64
CA LYS A 194 19.10 6.64 -13.53
C LYS A 194 19.70 5.24 -13.56
N ALA A 195 18.94 4.22 -13.17
CA ALA A 195 19.45 2.85 -13.02
C ALA A 195 19.65 2.15 -14.37
N GLN A 196 20.52 1.15 -14.34
CA GLN A 196 20.60 0.15 -15.41
C GLN A 196 19.48 -0.87 -15.20
N SER A 197 18.35 -0.63 -15.86
CA SER A 197 17.20 -1.51 -15.77
C SER A 197 17.39 -2.77 -16.59
N LEU A 198 16.88 -3.89 -16.09
CA LEU A 198 16.96 -5.20 -16.69
C LEU A 198 15.56 -5.81 -16.82
N LEU A 199 15.20 -6.21 -18.05
CA LEU A 199 13.96 -6.91 -18.33
C LEU A 199 14.08 -8.38 -17.91
N LEU A 200 13.09 -8.88 -17.18
CA LEU A 200 12.99 -10.26 -16.74
C LEU A 200 11.81 -10.95 -17.40
N GLU A 201 12.04 -12.17 -17.86
CA GLU A 201 11.01 -13.07 -18.38
C GLU A 201 10.78 -14.26 -17.45
N PRO A 202 9.56 -14.83 -17.41
CA PRO A 202 9.29 -16.04 -16.64
C PRO A 202 9.92 -17.26 -17.30
N TRP A 203 10.49 -18.14 -16.48
CA TRP A 203 11.07 -19.41 -16.89
C TRP A 203 10.28 -20.57 -16.31
N CYS A 204 10.20 -21.65 -17.05
CA CYS A 204 9.62 -22.92 -16.59
C CYS A 204 10.66 -24.03 -16.57
N ALA A 205 10.60 -24.85 -15.52
CA ALA A 205 11.21 -26.16 -15.51
C ALA A 205 10.26 -27.14 -16.20
N PHE A 206 10.76 -27.95 -17.09
CA PHE A 206 9.97 -28.93 -17.81
C PHE A 206 10.51 -30.35 -17.64
N THR A 207 9.61 -31.32 -17.79
CA THR A 207 9.91 -32.75 -17.89
C THR A 207 9.20 -33.28 -19.15
N ALA A 208 9.97 -33.56 -20.19
CA ALA A 208 9.46 -34.12 -21.44
C ALA A 208 9.66 -35.64 -21.47
N VAL A 209 8.57 -36.38 -21.63
CA VAL A 209 8.58 -37.83 -21.82
C VAL A 209 8.31 -38.13 -23.28
N THR A 210 9.19 -38.84 -23.94
CA THR A 210 9.12 -39.11 -25.38
C THR A 210 9.68 -40.50 -25.72
N PRO A 211 9.27 -41.15 -26.83
CA PRO A 211 9.98 -42.30 -27.31
C PRO A 211 11.45 -42.03 -27.55
N GLN A 212 12.35 -42.99 -27.28
CA GLN A 212 13.80 -42.82 -27.33
C GLN A 212 14.31 -42.24 -28.65
N GLU A 213 13.69 -42.59 -29.76
CA GLU A 213 14.03 -42.12 -31.11
C GLU A 213 13.93 -40.60 -31.30
N TYR A 214 13.11 -39.92 -30.45
CA TYR A 214 12.89 -38.47 -30.52
C TYR A 214 13.64 -37.67 -29.46
N ALA A 215 14.36 -38.33 -28.54
CA ALA A 215 15.06 -37.63 -27.45
C ALA A 215 16.05 -36.57 -27.95
N GLY A 216 16.83 -36.91 -29.00
CA GLY A 216 17.77 -35.97 -29.64
C GLY A 216 17.09 -34.76 -30.26
N ARG A 217 15.90 -34.95 -30.86
CA ARG A 217 15.10 -33.87 -31.41
C ARG A 217 14.58 -32.95 -30.31
N VAL A 218 14.08 -33.50 -29.23
CA VAL A 218 13.62 -32.72 -28.05
C VAL A 218 14.76 -31.83 -27.53
N MET A 219 15.98 -32.36 -27.39
CA MET A 219 17.13 -31.57 -26.94
C MET A 219 17.47 -30.45 -27.90
N THR A 220 17.40 -30.70 -29.21
CA THR A 220 17.64 -29.66 -30.25
C THR A 220 16.54 -28.61 -30.24
N ASP A 221 15.27 -29.01 -30.07
CA ASP A 221 14.15 -28.09 -30.01
C ASP A 221 14.24 -27.20 -28.75
N VAL A 222 14.62 -27.75 -27.59
CA VAL A 222 14.85 -27.00 -26.35
C VAL A 222 15.92 -25.92 -26.57
N GLN A 223 17.03 -26.24 -27.26
CA GLN A 223 18.07 -25.26 -27.59
C GLN A 223 17.56 -24.18 -28.54
N ARG A 224 16.80 -24.55 -29.56
CA ARG A 224 16.15 -23.62 -30.49
C ARG A 224 15.19 -22.67 -29.78
N LEU A 225 14.54 -23.14 -28.74
CA LEU A 225 13.61 -22.39 -27.90
C LEU A 225 14.31 -21.65 -26.73
N CYS A 226 15.63 -21.42 -26.84
CA CYS A 226 16.45 -20.72 -25.85
C CYS A 226 16.47 -21.36 -24.44
N GLY A 227 16.10 -22.64 -24.37
CA GLY A 227 16.13 -23.41 -23.13
C GLY A 227 17.44 -24.17 -22.94
N THR A 228 17.56 -24.80 -21.79
CA THR A 228 18.66 -25.71 -21.41
C THR A 228 18.09 -27.04 -20.94
N CYS A 229 18.75 -28.14 -21.26
CA CYS A 229 18.33 -29.46 -20.76
C CYS A 229 19.52 -30.32 -20.37
N GLY A 230 19.28 -31.24 -19.46
CA GLY A 230 20.24 -32.27 -19.08
C GLY A 230 20.30 -33.42 -20.10
N ALA A 231 21.18 -34.40 -19.83
CA ALA A 231 21.22 -35.63 -20.64
C ALA A 231 19.90 -36.40 -20.47
N PRO A 232 19.40 -37.03 -21.56
CA PRO A 232 18.15 -37.79 -21.50
C PRO A 232 18.33 -39.02 -20.62
N ARG A 233 17.36 -39.26 -19.72
CA ARG A 233 17.31 -40.46 -18.89
C ARG A 233 16.41 -41.50 -19.57
N ARG A 234 16.92 -42.71 -19.72
CA ARG A 234 16.13 -43.79 -20.29
C ARG A 234 15.19 -44.42 -19.27
N GLU A 235 13.91 -44.57 -19.60
CA GLU A 235 12.90 -45.26 -18.81
C GLU A 235 12.14 -46.24 -19.69
N GLY A 236 12.62 -47.51 -19.75
CA GLY A 236 12.04 -48.54 -20.59
C GLY A 236 12.19 -48.20 -22.11
N GLU A 237 11.05 -48.04 -22.80
CA GLU A 237 11.00 -47.63 -24.23
C GLU A 237 10.95 -46.09 -24.40
N THR A 238 10.83 -45.34 -23.30
CA THR A 238 10.78 -43.88 -23.33
C THR A 238 12.09 -43.26 -22.86
N ALA A 239 12.29 -42.02 -23.22
CA ALA A 239 13.32 -41.15 -22.70
C ALA A 239 12.67 -39.97 -21.98
N VAL A 240 13.23 -39.59 -20.85
CA VAL A 240 12.84 -38.42 -20.07
C VAL A 240 13.92 -37.36 -20.23
N VAL A 241 13.53 -36.19 -20.71
CA VAL A 241 14.39 -35.01 -20.85
C VAL A 241 13.91 -33.96 -19.86
N GLU A 242 14.76 -33.58 -18.92
CA GLU A 242 14.49 -32.54 -17.95
C GLU A 242 15.32 -31.30 -18.26
N GLY A 243 14.71 -30.12 -18.07
CA GLY A 243 15.39 -28.86 -18.37
C GLY A 243 14.58 -27.66 -17.95
N GLU A 244 15.03 -26.52 -18.42
CA GLU A 244 14.41 -25.22 -18.16
C GLU A 244 14.39 -24.41 -19.45
N ALA A 245 13.32 -23.65 -19.67
CA ALA A 245 13.14 -22.82 -20.84
C ALA A 245 12.33 -21.54 -20.54
N PRO A 246 12.48 -20.48 -21.34
CA PRO A 246 11.60 -19.32 -21.27
C PRO A 246 10.15 -19.71 -21.57
N VAL A 247 9.21 -19.19 -20.78
CA VAL A 247 7.78 -19.46 -21.02
C VAL A 247 7.35 -18.92 -22.37
N SER A 248 7.89 -17.77 -22.79
CA SER A 248 7.58 -17.11 -24.06
C SER A 248 7.80 -18.01 -25.30
N THR A 249 8.85 -18.81 -25.29
CA THR A 249 9.20 -19.69 -26.43
C THR A 249 8.65 -21.10 -26.27
N PHE A 250 8.43 -21.55 -25.02
CA PHE A 250 8.12 -22.94 -24.70
C PHE A 250 6.60 -23.21 -24.57
N LEU A 251 5.76 -22.18 -24.57
CA LEU A 251 4.32 -22.26 -24.32
C LEU A 251 3.61 -23.30 -25.20
N ASN A 252 3.93 -23.32 -26.47
CA ASN A 252 3.28 -24.20 -27.46
C ASN A 252 4.02 -25.52 -27.73
N TYR A 253 5.09 -25.81 -26.98
CA TYR A 253 5.94 -26.98 -27.25
C TYR A 253 5.24 -28.32 -27.09
N GLN A 254 4.25 -28.42 -26.16
CA GLN A 254 3.42 -29.62 -26.01
C GLN A 254 2.72 -29.99 -27.35
N ARG A 255 2.21 -29.00 -28.09
CA ARG A 255 1.55 -29.24 -29.38
C ARG A 255 2.55 -29.75 -30.42
N GLU A 256 3.74 -29.15 -30.49
CA GLU A 256 4.82 -29.59 -31.39
C GLU A 256 5.26 -31.03 -31.04
N LEU A 257 5.50 -31.32 -29.76
CA LEU A 257 5.89 -32.65 -29.29
C LEU A 257 4.85 -33.69 -29.64
N THR A 258 3.57 -33.41 -29.37
CA THR A 258 2.46 -34.31 -29.68
C THR A 258 2.38 -34.60 -31.18
N ALA A 259 2.57 -33.58 -32.03
CA ALA A 259 2.49 -33.72 -33.46
C ALA A 259 3.57 -34.69 -34.04
N PHE A 260 4.86 -34.47 -33.72
CA PHE A 260 5.91 -35.33 -34.30
C PHE A 260 6.05 -36.68 -33.60
N THR A 261 5.63 -36.82 -32.35
CA THR A 261 5.61 -38.11 -31.65
C THR A 261 4.33 -38.91 -31.90
N ARG A 262 3.38 -38.40 -32.68
CA ARG A 262 2.07 -38.98 -32.96
C ARG A 262 1.29 -39.30 -31.69
N GLY A 263 1.27 -38.34 -30.75
CA GLY A 263 0.55 -38.44 -29.50
C GLY A 263 1.27 -39.20 -28.40
N ARG A 264 2.49 -39.71 -28.64
CA ARG A 264 3.26 -40.49 -27.63
C ARG A 264 4.15 -39.67 -26.74
N GLY A 265 4.30 -38.36 -27.00
CA GLY A 265 5.09 -37.43 -26.21
C GLY A 265 4.22 -36.59 -25.29
N ASN A 266 4.73 -36.31 -24.09
CA ASN A 266 4.08 -35.43 -23.13
C ASN A 266 5.12 -34.54 -22.46
N VAL A 267 4.72 -33.29 -22.15
CA VAL A 267 5.54 -32.31 -21.40
C VAL A 267 4.76 -31.83 -20.18
N ALA A 268 5.36 -32.00 -19.03
CA ALA A 268 4.93 -31.33 -17.82
C ALA A 268 5.78 -30.08 -17.58
N VAL A 269 5.14 -28.94 -17.32
CA VAL A 269 5.82 -27.66 -17.07
C VAL A 269 5.49 -27.13 -15.68
N ARG A 270 6.46 -26.46 -15.07
CA ARG A 270 6.30 -25.82 -13.77
C ARG A 270 7.09 -24.51 -13.76
N PHE A 271 6.47 -23.42 -13.35
CA PHE A 271 7.15 -22.14 -13.18
C PHE A 271 8.35 -22.26 -12.20
N CYS A 272 9.50 -21.75 -12.58
CA CYS A 272 10.73 -21.82 -11.79
C CYS A 272 11.36 -20.47 -11.45
N GLY A 273 10.73 -19.36 -11.82
CA GLY A 273 11.17 -18.00 -11.47
C GLY A 273 11.37 -17.10 -12.69
N TYR A 274 11.87 -15.91 -12.43
CA TYR A 274 12.19 -14.91 -13.45
C TYR A 274 13.69 -14.86 -13.71
N ARG A 275 14.08 -14.71 -14.97
CA ARG A 275 15.49 -14.56 -15.41
C ARG A 275 15.62 -13.43 -16.43
N PRO A 276 16.84 -12.94 -16.70
CA PRO A 276 17.05 -11.96 -17.76
C PRO A 276 16.43 -12.41 -19.09
N CYS A 277 15.70 -11.51 -19.72
CA CYS A 277 15.00 -11.80 -20.97
C CYS A 277 16.00 -12.02 -22.10
N HIS A 278 15.86 -13.13 -22.84
CA HIS A 278 16.79 -13.52 -23.91
C HIS A 278 16.74 -12.60 -25.13
N ASN A 279 15.59 -11.97 -25.40
CA ASN A 279 15.36 -11.04 -26.52
C ASN A 279 14.83 -9.68 -26.03
N ALA A 280 15.40 -9.15 -24.95
CA ALA A 280 14.94 -7.94 -24.28
C ALA A 280 14.75 -6.74 -25.23
N GLU A 281 15.69 -6.52 -26.17
CA GLU A 281 15.63 -5.40 -27.11
C GLU A 281 14.37 -5.43 -27.98
N GLU A 282 14.01 -6.63 -28.49
CA GLU A 282 12.81 -6.83 -29.31
C GLU A 282 11.54 -6.56 -28.51
N VAL A 283 11.47 -7.07 -27.26
CA VAL A 283 10.32 -6.90 -26.37
C VAL A 283 10.14 -5.44 -25.99
N ILE A 284 11.23 -4.74 -25.66
CA ILE A 284 11.21 -3.31 -25.33
C ILE A 284 10.73 -2.48 -26.53
N ALA A 285 11.29 -2.76 -27.72
CA ALA A 285 10.87 -2.07 -28.94
C ALA A 285 9.39 -2.31 -29.26
N ALA A 286 8.90 -3.54 -29.07
CA ALA A 286 7.51 -3.90 -29.33
C ALA A 286 6.54 -3.28 -28.32
N SER A 287 6.96 -3.05 -27.06
CA SER A 287 6.11 -2.46 -26.03
C SER A 287 5.74 -1.00 -26.31
N GLY A 288 6.61 -0.25 -26.99
CA GLY A 288 6.43 1.17 -27.28
C GLY A 288 6.25 2.05 -26.03
N TYR A 289 6.64 1.55 -24.86
CA TYR A 289 6.48 2.28 -23.62
C TYR A 289 7.49 3.41 -23.49
N ASP A 290 6.99 4.63 -23.21
CA ASP A 290 7.83 5.79 -22.95
C ASP A 290 7.67 6.22 -21.48
N PRO A 291 8.73 6.05 -20.67
CA PRO A 291 8.67 6.36 -19.25
C PRO A 291 8.51 7.86 -18.95
N GLU A 292 8.89 8.76 -19.86
CA GLU A 292 8.73 10.22 -19.67
C GLU A 292 7.31 10.68 -19.96
N SER A 293 6.59 9.98 -20.83
CA SER A 293 5.18 10.26 -21.13
C SER A 293 4.19 9.69 -20.12
N ASP A 294 4.63 8.85 -19.18
CA ASP A 294 3.78 8.24 -18.14
C ASP A 294 3.44 9.23 -17.03
N THR A 295 2.41 10.03 -17.24
CA THR A 295 1.93 11.06 -16.29
C THR A 295 1.42 10.47 -14.97
N ALA A 296 1.04 9.19 -14.94
CA ALA A 296 0.62 8.50 -13.72
C ALA A 296 1.80 8.13 -12.80
N ASN A 297 3.02 8.10 -13.34
CA ASN A 297 4.24 7.79 -12.62
C ASN A 297 5.34 8.83 -12.93
N PRO A 298 5.17 10.10 -12.51
CA PRO A 298 6.10 11.17 -12.83
C PRO A 298 7.45 10.94 -12.12
N ALA A 299 8.55 11.17 -12.86
CA ALA A 299 9.91 11.04 -12.33
C ALA A 299 10.45 12.34 -11.73
N GLY A 300 9.96 13.50 -12.17
CA GLY A 300 10.41 14.78 -11.66
C GLY A 300 9.78 15.16 -10.31
N SER A 301 10.33 16.17 -9.67
CA SER A 301 9.94 16.64 -8.34
C SER A 301 9.18 17.97 -8.40
N VAL A 302 8.45 18.30 -7.33
CA VAL A 302 7.72 19.56 -7.21
C VAL A 302 8.32 20.36 -6.08
N PHE A 303 8.76 21.59 -6.39
CA PHE A 303 9.33 22.55 -5.46
C PHE A 303 8.44 23.78 -5.35
N CYS A 304 8.63 24.59 -4.30
CA CYS A 304 7.89 25.83 -4.09
C CYS A 304 8.83 27.04 -4.14
N SER A 305 8.44 28.04 -4.92
CA SER A 305 9.12 29.33 -4.93
C SER A 305 8.08 30.45 -4.91
N HIS A 306 8.25 31.42 -4.01
CA HIS A 306 7.33 32.55 -3.85
C HIS A 306 5.85 32.17 -3.71
N GLY A 307 5.57 31.01 -3.07
CA GLY A 307 4.22 30.51 -2.86
C GLY A 307 3.58 29.80 -4.05
N ALA A 308 4.33 29.55 -5.13
CA ALA A 308 3.87 28.77 -6.29
C ALA A 308 4.69 27.48 -6.42
N GLY A 309 4.00 26.35 -6.59
CA GLY A 309 4.64 25.08 -6.92
C GLY A 309 5.13 25.08 -8.36
N TYR A 310 6.33 24.56 -8.60
CA TYR A 310 6.88 24.37 -9.94
C TYR A 310 7.50 22.97 -10.07
N TYR A 311 7.43 22.43 -11.28
CA TYR A 311 7.95 21.11 -11.59
C TYR A 311 9.41 21.19 -12.03
N VAL A 312 10.25 20.31 -11.52
CA VAL A 312 11.65 20.14 -11.91
C VAL A 312 11.82 18.74 -12.49
N PRO A 313 12.33 18.62 -13.73
CA PRO A 313 12.60 17.33 -14.35
C PRO A 313 13.56 16.47 -13.53
N TRP A 314 13.48 15.16 -13.67
CA TRP A 314 14.28 14.21 -12.88
C TRP A 314 15.79 14.39 -13.06
N GLN A 315 16.24 14.85 -14.23
CA GLN A 315 17.65 15.12 -14.53
C GLN A 315 18.24 16.25 -13.66
N GLU A 316 17.42 17.18 -13.24
CA GLU A 316 17.82 18.36 -12.48
C GLU A 316 17.38 18.31 -11.01
N ALA A 317 16.50 17.38 -10.66
CA ALA A 317 15.85 17.32 -9.36
C ALA A 317 16.86 17.23 -8.19
N GLU A 318 17.92 16.44 -8.34
CA GLU A 318 18.94 16.24 -7.31
C GLU A 318 19.66 17.54 -6.92
N ALA A 319 19.91 18.44 -7.89
CA ALA A 319 20.56 19.73 -7.64
C ALA A 319 19.68 20.70 -6.83
N HIS A 320 18.35 20.50 -6.85
CA HIS A 320 17.39 21.36 -6.14
C HIS A 320 17.01 20.82 -4.76
N MET A 321 17.47 19.61 -4.38
CA MET A 321 17.15 19.01 -3.09
C MET A 321 17.70 19.84 -1.92
N HIS A 322 16.93 19.93 -0.86
CA HIS A 322 17.33 20.63 0.36
C HIS A 322 18.36 19.84 1.18
N ILE A 323 18.35 18.51 1.09
CA ILE A 323 19.36 17.63 1.66
C ILE A 323 20.35 17.26 0.56
N GLN A 324 21.61 17.63 0.73
CA GLN A 324 22.69 17.23 -0.17
C GLN A 324 23.29 15.91 0.29
N ILE A 325 23.39 14.93 -0.60
CA ILE A 325 24.04 13.65 -0.34
C ILE A 325 25.49 13.69 -0.85
N GLY A 326 26.44 13.18 -0.08
CA GLY A 326 27.82 13.05 -0.49
C GLY A 326 28.06 11.81 -1.35
N ASP A 327 29.24 11.72 -1.96
CA ASP A 327 29.66 10.58 -2.78
C ASP A 327 29.71 9.25 -1.98
N ASP A 328 29.75 9.36 -0.65
CA ASP A 328 29.67 8.22 0.29
C ASP A 328 28.22 7.75 0.56
N GLY A 329 27.23 8.34 -0.13
CA GLY A 329 25.81 8.06 0.05
C GLY A 329 25.25 8.55 1.39
N ARG A 330 25.97 9.41 2.12
CA ARG A 330 25.52 9.99 3.38
C ARG A 330 25.17 11.47 3.18
N PRO A 331 24.20 11.98 3.95
CA PRO A 331 23.93 13.42 3.94
C PRO A 331 25.19 14.20 4.31
N LYS A 332 25.56 15.15 3.45
CA LYS A 332 26.63 16.12 3.80
C LYS A 332 26.18 16.80 5.08
N GLN A 333 27.01 16.80 6.11
CA GLN A 333 26.73 17.57 7.31
C GLN A 333 26.65 19.04 6.89
N GLU A 334 25.50 19.65 7.10
CA GLU A 334 25.35 21.08 6.86
C GLU A 334 26.35 21.80 7.78
N GLU A 335 27.35 22.43 7.19
CA GLU A 335 28.19 23.42 7.88
C GLU A 335 27.36 24.59 8.46
N ALA A 336 26.05 24.62 8.17
CA ALA A 336 25.09 25.59 8.70
C ALA A 336 24.82 25.42 10.20
N GLU A 337 24.98 24.22 10.80
CA GLU A 337 24.91 24.07 12.26
C GLU A 337 26.14 24.66 12.96
N GLN A 338 27.28 24.75 12.29
CA GLN A 338 28.46 25.45 12.80
C GLN A 338 28.37 26.97 12.62
N ARG A 339 27.59 27.47 11.65
CA ARG A 339 27.29 28.93 11.54
C ARG A 339 26.21 29.37 12.53
N ALA A 340 25.32 28.49 12.97
CA ALA A 340 24.36 28.79 14.04
C ALA A 340 25.04 28.84 15.43
N ALA A 341 26.25 28.32 15.58
CA ALA A 341 27.07 28.47 16.79
C ALA A 341 28.01 29.66 16.79
N ALA A 342 28.02 30.50 15.73
CA ALA A 342 28.69 31.79 15.78
C ALA A 342 27.88 32.73 16.70
N PRO A 343 28.50 33.48 17.61
CA PRO A 343 27.78 34.33 18.55
C PRO A 343 26.97 35.36 17.78
N VAL A 344 25.65 35.22 17.83
CA VAL A 344 24.71 36.22 17.28
C VAL A 344 24.98 37.53 18.00
N SER A 345 25.28 38.59 17.24
CA SER A 345 25.54 39.90 17.80
C SER A 345 24.37 40.38 18.64
N SER A 346 24.65 41.04 19.77
CA SER A 346 23.65 41.51 20.74
C SER A 346 22.54 42.40 20.15
N GLU A 347 22.75 42.96 18.96
CA GLU A 347 21.79 43.79 18.22
C GLU A 347 20.64 42.97 17.60
N SER A 348 20.87 41.71 17.19
CA SER A 348 19.83 40.84 16.62
C SER A 348 18.86 40.33 17.71
N PHE A 349 19.35 40.09 18.94
CA PHE A 349 18.50 39.71 20.08
C PHE A 349 17.57 40.82 20.55
N ALA A 350 18.05 42.09 20.51
CA ALA A 350 17.24 43.22 20.91
C ALA A 350 16.08 43.51 19.94
N SER A 351 16.30 43.29 18.63
CA SER A 351 15.26 43.47 17.60
C SER A 351 14.22 42.35 17.64
N GLN A 352 14.62 41.10 17.91
CA GLN A 352 13.72 39.98 18.02
C GLN A 352 12.88 40.03 19.31
N ALA A 353 13.48 40.45 20.42
CA ALA A 353 12.77 40.69 21.69
C ALA A 353 11.78 41.87 21.62
N ALA A 354 12.05 42.85 20.79
CA ALA A 354 11.12 43.97 20.53
C ALA A 354 9.92 43.50 19.69
N LEU A 355 10.15 42.66 18.67
CA LEU A 355 9.11 42.08 17.82
C LEU A 355 8.21 41.10 18.60
N ASP A 356 8.80 40.29 19.48
CA ASP A 356 8.05 39.35 20.35
C ASP A 356 7.18 40.12 21.35
N LYS A 357 7.65 41.24 21.89
CA LYS A 357 6.84 42.10 22.76
C LYS A 357 5.68 42.75 22.03
N GLU A 358 5.90 43.17 20.79
CA GLU A 358 4.87 43.81 19.96
C GLU A 358 3.79 42.76 19.56
N LEU A 359 4.19 41.54 19.19
CA LEU A 359 3.30 40.42 18.94
C LEU A 359 2.52 40.01 20.19
N GLN A 360 3.16 39.98 21.36
CA GLN A 360 2.51 39.69 22.62
C GLN A 360 1.49 40.75 23.02
N ALA A 361 1.79 42.04 22.80
CA ALA A 361 0.86 43.12 23.03
C ALA A 361 -0.37 43.08 22.11
N ILE A 362 -0.18 42.75 20.83
CA ILE A 362 -1.28 42.53 19.87
C ILE A 362 -2.14 41.33 20.28
N PHE A 363 -1.52 40.25 20.75
CA PHE A 363 -2.23 39.04 21.20
C PHE A 363 -3.03 39.34 22.48
N GLU A 364 -2.46 40.02 23.48
CA GLU A 364 -3.15 40.40 24.71
C GLU A 364 -4.30 41.39 24.47
N GLN A 365 -4.16 42.27 23.47
CA GLN A 365 -5.22 43.19 23.05
C GLN A 365 -6.39 42.47 22.36
N THR A 366 -6.13 41.34 21.69
CA THR A 366 -7.13 40.58 20.93
C THR A 366 -7.80 39.49 21.75
N TYR A 367 -7.06 38.84 22.65
CA TYR A 367 -7.51 37.64 23.38
C TYR A 367 -7.47 37.75 24.93
N GLY A 368 -7.05 38.89 25.47
CA GLY A 368 -6.93 39.12 26.90
C GLY A 368 -5.62 38.64 27.53
N PRO A 369 -5.33 38.99 28.80
CA PRO A 369 -4.03 38.79 29.43
C PRO A 369 -3.67 37.30 29.63
N ILE A 370 -2.46 36.92 29.19
CA ILE A 370 -1.93 35.58 29.33
C ILE A 370 -1.48 35.32 30.78
N LYS A 371 -2.09 34.36 31.45
CA LYS A 371 -1.64 33.93 32.80
C LYS A 371 -0.38 33.06 32.67
N PRO A 372 0.77 33.44 33.24
CA PRO A 372 2.00 32.66 33.17
C PRO A 372 1.82 31.33 33.93
N ARG A 373 2.05 30.23 33.26
CA ARG A 373 2.06 28.89 33.85
C ARG A 373 3.47 28.63 34.39
N ALA A 374 3.61 28.45 35.68
CA ALA A 374 4.88 28.13 36.32
C ALA A 374 5.44 26.80 35.77
N ILE A 375 6.55 26.86 35.07
CA ILE A 375 7.31 25.69 34.57
C ILE A 375 8.16 25.19 35.73
N GLN A 376 7.80 24.03 36.30
CA GLN A 376 8.67 23.32 37.24
C GLN A 376 9.77 22.60 36.45
N PRO A 377 11.06 22.75 36.82
CA PRO A 377 12.13 22.03 36.14
C PRO A 377 12.01 20.52 36.40
N PRO A 378 12.35 19.67 35.39
CA PRO A 378 12.28 18.23 35.55
C PRO A 378 13.31 17.72 36.56
N PRO A 379 12.99 16.70 37.36
CA PRO A 379 13.94 16.11 38.31
C PRO A 379 15.11 15.43 37.59
N ARG A 380 16.31 15.61 38.10
CA ARG A 380 17.53 14.99 37.59
C ARG A 380 17.45 13.46 37.65
N PRO A 381 17.91 12.70 36.63
CA PRO A 381 17.87 11.25 36.65
C PRO A 381 18.95 10.69 37.60
N VAL A 382 18.50 9.87 38.55
CA VAL A 382 19.39 9.03 39.37
C VAL A 382 19.74 7.77 38.55
N ARG A 383 21.03 7.60 38.30
CA ARG A 383 21.60 6.44 37.62
C ARG A 383 21.51 5.21 38.54
N SER A 384 20.67 4.22 38.20
CA SER A 384 20.73 2.89 38.80
C SER A 384 20.87 1.83 37.72
N GLU A 385 21.97 1.14 37.76
CA GLU A 385 22.27 -0.06 36.98
C GLU A 385 21.37 -1.20 37.49
N ARG A 386 20.46 -1.71 36.64
CA ARG A 386 19.85 -3.04 36.79
C ARG A 386 19.58 -3.68 35.45
N PRO A 387 19.72 -5.02 35.36
CA PRO A 387 19.78 -5.73 34.09
C PRO A 387 18.43 -5.88 33.40
N TRP A 388 18.49 -5.92 32.11
CA TRP A 388 17.44 -6.07 31.11
C TRP A 388 16.49 -7.25 31.44
N ARG A 389 15.24 -6.96 31.73
CA ARG A 389 14.13 -7.92 31.69
C ARG A 389 13.03 -7.37 30.79
N GLY A 390 12.54 -8.25 29.91
CA GLY A 390 11.65 -8.06 28.78
C GLY A 390 10.57 -6.99 28.92
N PHE A 391 10.30 -6.31 27.81
CA PHE A 391 9.24 -5.33 27.65
C PHE A 391 7.87 -5.95 27.94
N ARG A 392 7.33 -5.66 29.13
CA ARG A 392 5.89 -5.62 29.35
C ARG A 392 5.42 -4.22 28.94
N GLN A 393 4.65 -4.12 27.86
CA GLN A 393 3.91 -2.90 27.55
C GLN A 393 3.13 -2.47 28.79
N ARG A 394 3.46 -1.29 29.34
CA ARG A 394 2.63 -0.64 30.35
C ARG A 394 1.33 -0.24 29.65
N ARG A 395 0.20 -0.82 30.08
CA ARG A 395 -1.14 -0.34 29.70
C ARG A 395 -1.26 1.13 30.12
N PRO A 396 -1.68 2.03 29.24
CA PRO A 396 -2.01 3.39 29.65
C PRO A 396 -3.13 3.36 30.69
N VAL A 397 -3.00 4.15 31.75
CA VAL A 397 -3.95 4.27 32.88
C VAL A 397 -4.98 5.35 32.52
N GLY A 398 -5.62 5.26 31.37
CA GLY A 398 -6.61 6.23 30.92
C GLY A 398 -7.90 5.57 30.47
N ASP A 399 -8.86 6.39 30.07
CA ASP A 399 -10.15 5.93 29.52
C ASP A 399 -9.95 5.22 28.17
N ASP A 400 -10.82 4.24 27.87
CA ASP A 400 -10.86 3.57 26.58
C ASP A 400 -11.72 4.39 25.60
N TYR A 401 -11.12 4.83 24.47
CA TYR A 401 -11.81 5.54 23.40
C TYR A 401 -11.94 4.67 22.15
N LEU A 402 -13.10 4.76 21.50
CA LEU A 402 -13.36 4.17 20.19
C LEU A 402 -13.76 5.29 19.22
N LEU A 403 -12.91 5.57 18.24
CA LEU A 403 -13.21 6.47 17.13
C LEU A 403 -13.80 5.64 15.98
N VAL A 404 -14.87 6.11 15.37
CA VAL A 404 -15.60 5.39 14.33
C VAL A 404 -15.81 6.30 13.13
N ASP A 405 -15.32 5.90 11.97
CA ASP A 405 -15.71 6.52 10.71
C ASP A 405 -17.14 6.09 10.35
N GLY A 406 -18.09 7.02 10.50
CA GLY A 406 -19.51 6.72 10.37
C GLY A 406 -19.91 6.25 8.98
N TYR A 407 -19.45 6.93 7.91
CA TYR A 407 -19.80 6.55 6.54
C TYR A 407 -19.14 5.23 6.14
N ASN A 408 -17.91 5.02 6.53
CA ASN A 408 -17.17 3.81 6.22
C ASN A 408 -17.85 2.58 6.85
N ILE A 409 -18.28 2.69 8.11
CA ILE A 409 -19.03 1.62 8.79
C ILE A 409 -20.41 1.40 8.17
N ILE A 410 -21.15 2.46 7.81
CA ILE A 410 -22.46 2.33 7.14
C ILE A 410 -22.33 1.57 5.82
N HIS A 411 -21.28 1.83 5.06
CA HIS A 411 -21.04 1.14 3.79
C HIS A 411 -20.49 -0.29 3.97
N ALA A 412 -19.78 -0.56 5.06
CA ALA A 412 -19.22 -1.88 5.35
C ALA A 412 -20.28 -2.88 5.85
N TRP A 413 -21.17 -2.45 6.77
CA TRP A 413 -22.18 -3.35 7.34
C TRP A 413 -23.35 -3.55 6.41
N LYS A 414 -23.73 -4.79 6.16
CA LYS A 414 -24.76 -5.15 5.16
C LYS A 414 -26.12 -4.52 5.47
N ASP A 415 -26.59 -4.60 6.70
CA ASP A 415 -27.88 -4.08 7.14
C ASP A 415 -27.95 -2.55 7.06
N LEU A 416 -26.89 -1.86 7.41
CA LEU A 416 -26.80 -0.40 7.32
C LEU A 416 -26.68 0.07 5.88
N ARG A 417 -25.95 -0.64 5.03
CA ARG A 417 -25.84 -0.34 3.60
C ARG A 417 -27.18 -0.47 2.87
N GLU A 418 -27.96 -1.52 3.18
CA GLU A 418 -29.29 -1.71 2.63
C GLU A 418 -30.27 -0.61 3.10
N LEU A 419 -30.10 -0.15 4.35
CA LEU A 419 -30.88 0.96 4.90
C LEU A 419 -30.47 2.31 4.27
N ALA A 420 -29.16 2.54 4.10
CA ALA A 420 -28.61 3.76 3.48
C ALA A 420 -29.06 3.93 2.02
N ALA A 421 -29.27 2.83 1.29
CA ALA A 421 -29.83 2.87 -0.06
C ALA A 421 -31.27 3.43 -0.10
N LYS A 422 -32.01 3.35 1.01
CA LYS A 422 -33.38 3.89 1.14
C LYS A 422 -33.40 5.27 1.80
N SER A 423 -32.64 5.45 2.87
CA SER A 423 -32.48 6.69 3.61
C SER A 423 -31.16 6.71 4.37
N MET A 424 -30.29 7.63 4.02
CA MET A 424 -29.01 7.82 4.70
C MET A 424 -29.20 8.27 6.17
N ASP A 425 -30.18 9.13 6.43
CA ASP A 425 -30.48 9.62 7.78
C ASP A 425 -30.92 8.46 8.69
N ALA A 426 -31.74 7.54 8.17
CA ALA A 426 -32.16 6.35 8.92
C ALA A 426 -30.96 5.43 9.23
N ALA A 427 -30.00 5.31 8.31
CA ALA A 427 -28.78 4.54 8.53
C ALA A 427 -27.88 5.20 9.58
N HIS A 428 -27.74 6.54 9.58
CA HIS A 428 -27.03 7.30 10.61
C HIS A 428 -27.66 7.06 12.01
N GLU A 429 -28.96 7.22 12.14
CA GLU A 429 -29.65 7.01 13.42
C GLU A 429 -29.51 5.58 13.92
N ARG A 430 -29.60 4.60 13.01
CA ARG A 430 -29.44 3.19 13.34
C ARG A 430 -28.03 2.87 13.84
N LEU A 431 -27.00 3.40 13.17
CA LEU A 431 -25.60 3.25 13.62
C LEU A 431 -25.39 3.90 14.99
N ILE A 432 -25.84 5.13 15.18
CA ILE A 432 -25.72 5.85 16.46
C ILE A 432 -26.41 5.05 17.59
N HIS A 433 -27.60 4.53 17.35
CA HIS A 433 -28.33 3.75 18.34
C HIS A 433 -27.59 2.45 18.73
N ARG A 434 -27.06 1.71 17.76
CA ARG A 434 -26.28 0.48 18.02
C ARG A 434 -25.00 0.76 18.81
N LEU A 435 -24.28 1.82 18.43
CA LEU A 435 -23.05 2.22 19.11
C LEU A 435 -23.30 2.80 20.51
N ALA A 436 -24.45 3.44 20.77
CA ALA A 436 -24.85 3.88 22.10
C ALA A 436 -25.05 2.70 23.05
N ASN A 437 -25.73 1.64 22.58
CA ASN A 437 -25.89 0.41 23.34
C ASN A 437 -24.53 -0.27 23.62
N PHE A 438 -23.68 -0.32 22.62
CA PHE A 438 -22.32 -0.86 22.72
C PHE A 438 -21.47 -0.09 23.74
N GLN A 439 -21.49 1.25 23.69
CA GLN A 439 -20.78 2.10 24.63
C GLN A 439 -21.21 1.83 26.09
N GLY A 440 -22.52 1.75 26.32
CA GLY A 440 -23.07 1.47 27.64
C GLY A 440 -22.62 0.11 28.20
N TRP A 441 -22.59 -0.91 27.34
CA TRP A 441 -22.20 -2.27 27.72
C TRP A 441 -20.70 -2.40 27.98
N LYS A 442 -19.86 -1.88 27.05
CA LYS A 442 -18.39 -1.99 27.12
C LYS A 442 -17.74 -0.96 28.03
N LYS A 443 -18.48 0.06 28.47
CA LYS A 443 -17.98 1.19 29.29
C LYS A 443 -16.78 1.91 28.66
N CYS A 444 -16.76 2.01 27.33
CA CYS A 444 -15.80 2.80 26.57
C CYS A 444 -16.44 4.12 26.13
N ARG A 445 -15.65 5.11 25.70
CA ARG A 445 -16.14 6.36 25.13
C ARG A 445 -16.11 6.26 23.62
N VAL A 446 -17.25 6.44 22.95
CA VAL A 446 -17.36 6.33 21.49
C VAL A 446 -17.54 7.72 20.88
N ILE A 447 -16.75 8.00 19.85
CA ILE A 447 -16.81 9.20 19.02
C ILE A 447 -17.05 8.75 17.59
N VAL A 448 -18.20 9.12 17.02
CA VAL A 448 -18.54 8.82 15.61
C VAL A 448 -18.30 10.07 14.78
N VAL A 449 -17.55 9.94 13.71
CA VAL A 449 -17.20 11.05 12.82
C VAL A 449 -17.89 10.86 11.48
N PHE A 450 -18.58 11.90 11.00
CA PHE A 450 -19.22 11.96 9.70
C PHE A 450 -18.65 13.10 8.87
N ASP A 451 -18.38 12.83 7.62
CA ASP A 451 -17.92 13.84 6.67
C ASP A 451 -19.04 14.83 6.30
N ALA A 452 -18.78 16.13 6.42
CA ALA A 452 -19.75 17.18 6.11
C ALA A 452 -19.94 17.45 4.61
N TYR A 453 -19.42 16.61 3.72
CA TYR A 453 -19.38 16.77 2.27
C TYR A 453 -20.74 17.11 1.60
N LYS A 454 -21.86 16.92 2.28
CA LYS A 454 -23.22 17.17 1.71
C LYS A 454 -23.92 18.44 2.19
N VAL A 455 -23.30 19.22 3.11
CA VAL A 455 -23.92 20.45 3.62
C VAL A 455 -23.05 21.65 3.25
N LYS A 456 -23.41 22.34 2.16
CA LYS A 456 -22.74 23.60 1.75
C LYS A 456 -22.84 24.63 2.88
N GLY A 457 -21.68 25.09 3.37
CA GLY A 457 -21.58 26.11 4.43
C GLY A 457 -21.55 25.56 5.85
N GLY A 458 -21.29 24.26 6.04
CA GLY A 458 -21.21 23.63 7.37
C GLY A 458 -19.99 24.08 8.17
N VAL A 459 -20.22 24.75 9.30
CA VAL A 459 -19.19 25.23 10.25
C VAL A 459 -18.59 24.07 11.09
N GLY A 460 -19.00 22.83 10.82
CA GLY A 460 -18.75 21.66 11.66
C GLY A 460 -19.58 21.71 12.95
N SER A 461 -20.10 20.58 13.39
CA SER A 461 -20.84 20.48 14.64
C SER A 461 -20.40 19.27 15.45
N VAL A 462 -20.45 19.40 16.76
CA VAL A 462 -20.24 18.30 17.71
C VAL A 462 -21.50 18.18 18.54
N GLU A 463 -22.17 17.07 18.43
CA GLU A 463 -23.42 16.79 19.13
C GLU A 463 -23.25 15.60 20.06
N GLN A 464 -23.99 15.59 21.16
CA GLN A 464 -24.05 14.42 22.04
C GLN A 464 -25.38 13.72 21.85
N LYS A 465 -25.38 12.52 21.26
CA LYS A 465 -26.58 11.70 21.00
C LYS A 465 -26.45 10.33 21.69
N GLY A 466 -27.41 9.97 22.54
CA GLY A 466 -27.40 8.67 23.22
C GLY A 466 -26.15 8.40 24.09
N GLY A 467 -25.47 9.46 24.56
CA GLY A 467 -24.21 9.36 25.31
C GLY A 467 -22.96 9.32 24.43
N LEU A 468 -23.08 9.19 23.12
CA LEU A 468 -21.99 9.26 22.15
C LEU A 468 -21.67 10.72 21.79
N TRP A 469 -20.42 10.93 21.38
CA TRP A 469 -20.03 12.13 20.67
C TRP A 469 -20.16 11.90 19.17
N VAL A 470 -21.02 12.68 18.50
CA VAL A 470 -21.20 12.66 17.04
C VAL A 470 -20.61 13.94 16.48
N VAL A 471 -19.63 13.80 15.64
CA VAL A 471 -18.88 14.90 15.03
C VAL A 471 -19.20 14.95 13.54
N TYR A 472 -19.61 16.11 13.06
CA TYR A 472 -19.70 16.43 11.64
C TYR A 472 -18.53 17.36 11.30
N THR A 473 -17.67 16.95 10.37
CA THR A 473 -16.47 17.71 10.02
C THR A 473 -16.79 19.03 9.32
N LYS A 474 -15.81 19.92 9.20
CA LYS A 474 -15.96 21.17 8.44
C LYS A 474 -15.84 20.90 6.94
N GLU A 475 -16.32 21.81 6.09
CA GLU A 475 -16.32 21.69 4.62
C GLU A 475 -14.94 21.36 4.01
N ALA A 476 -13.83 21.68 4.69
CA ALA A 476 -12.46 21.40 4.25
C ALA A 476 -11.73 20.32 5.08
N GLU A 477 -12.41 19.64 5.99
CA GLU A 477 -11.85 18.63 6.90
C GLU A 477 -12.55 17.29 6.65
N THR A 478 -11.80 16.27 6.22
CA THR A 478 -12.35 14.92 6.05
C THR A 478 -12.49 14.20 7.39
N ALA A 479 -13.33 13.15 7.45
CA ALA A 479 -13.47 12.31 8.65
C ALA A 479 -12.11 11.73 9.04
N ASP A 480 -11.32 11.28 8.06
CA ASP A 480 -9.97 10.73 8.27
C ASP A 480 -9.04 11.72 8.96
N MET A 481 -9.00 12.96 8.49
CA MET A 481 -8.19 14.03 9.09
C MET A 481 -8.59 14.31 10.55
N TYR A 482 -9.89 14.33 10.83
CA TYR A 482 -10.40 14.53 12.18
C TYR A 482 -10.05 13.36 13.10
N ILE A 483 -10.22 12.11 12.63
CA ILE A 483 -9.88 10.89 13.37
C ILE A 483 -8.38 10.85 13.64
N GLU A 484 -7.54 11.18 12.66
CA GLU A 484 -6.09 11.23 12.81
C GLU A 484 -5.67 12.24 13.90
N LYS A 485 -6.20 13.46 13.85
CA LYS A 485 -5.93 14.51 14.83
C LYS A 485 -6.37 14.11 16.23
N THR A 486 -7.59 13.61 16.36
CA THR A 486 -8.18 13.20 17.64
C THR A 486 -7.45 11.98 18.22
N THR A 487 -7.02 11.05 17.38
CA THR A 487 -6.19 9.90 17.76
C THR A 487 -4.86 10.35 18.36
N TYR A 488 -4.22 11.35 17.77
CA TYR A 488 -2.98 11.92 18.30
C TYR A 488 -3.17 12.63 19.65
N GLU A 489 -4.25 13.38 19.81
CA GLU A 489 -4.54 14.13 21.04
C GLU A 489 -4.90 13.18 22.20
N LEU A 490 -5.75 12.19 21.95
CA LEU A 490 -6.22 11.25 22.96
C LEU A 490 -5.21 10.13 23.27
N GLY A 491 -4.44 9.67 22.27
CA GLY A 491 -3.53 8.52 22.40
C GLY A 491 -2.35 8.75 23.36
N ARG A 492 -2.08 9.99 23.78
CA ARG A 492 -1.00 10.29 24.75
C ARG A 492 -1.22 9.68 26.12
N ASN A 493 -2.47 9.63 26.59
CA ASN A 493 -2.80 9.22 27.96
C ASN A 493 -3.89 8.14 28.02
N ASN A 494 -4.53 7.82 26.91
CA ASN A 494 -5.67 6.92 26.82
C ASN A 494 -5.41 5.78 25.84
N ARG A 495 -6.17 4.70 25.96
CA ARG A 495 -6.23 3.67 24.96
C ARG A 495 -7.21 4.10 23.86
N VAL A 496 -6.73 4.21 22.64
CA VAL A 496 -7.56 4.64 21.51
C VAL A 496 -7.64 3.50 20.50
N ARG A 497 -8.86 3.11 20.13
CA ARG A 497 -9.15 2.19 19.05
C ARG A 497 -9.85 2.97 17.94
N VAL A 498 -9.53 2.64 16.68
CA VAL A 498 -10.16 3.30 15.52
C VAL A 498 -10.77 2.25 14.62
N ALA A 499 -12.07 2.41 14.35
CA ALA A 499 -12.86 1.51 13.53
C ALA A 499 -13.10 2.14 12.14
N THR A 500 -12.50 1.55 11.12
CA THR A 500 -12.65 1.92 9.70
C THR A 500 -12.42 0.70 8.82
N SER A 501 -13.01 0.66 7.63
CA SER A 501 -12.70 -0.34 6.61
C SER A 501 -11.70 0.16 5.57
N ASP A 502 -11.33 1.45 5.59
CA ASP A 502 -10.32 1.97 4.68
C ASP A 502 -8.92 1.48 5.06
N GLY A 503 -8.28 0.77 4.12
CA GLY A 503 -6.95 0.19 4.32
C GLY A 503 -5.86 1.24 4.52
N LEU A 504 -6.01 2.44 3.97
CA LEU A 504 -5.06 3.55 4.08
C LEU A 504 -5.14 4.23 5.45
N GLU A 505 -6.36 4.53 5.91
CA GLU A 505 -6.62 5.10 7.23
C GLU A 505 -6.11 4.17 8.35
N GLN A 506 -6.30 2.86 8.17
CA GLN A 506 -5.83 1.83 9.11
C GLN A 506 -4.31 1.83 9.33
N LEU A 507 -3.53 2.21 8.32
CA LEU A 507 -2.07 2.28 8.40
C LEU A 507 -1.58 3.53 9.12
N ILE A 508 -2.25 4.67 8.94
CA ILE A 508 -1.95 5.94 9.62
C ILE A 508 -2.16 5.81 11.13
N ILE A 509 -3.23 5.12 11.52
CA ILE A 509 -3.61 4.88 12.92
C ILE A 509 -2.57 4.05 13.67
N LEU A 510 -2.04 2.98 13.05
CA LEU A 510 -0.99 2.13 13.63
C LEU A 510 0.31 2.89 13.89
N GLY A 511 0.66 3.86 13.04
CA GLY A 511 1.85 4.70 13.21
C GLY A 511 1.79 5.63 14.43
N ARG A 512 0.60 5.88 15.00
CA ARG A 512 0.37 6.80 16.13
C ARG A 512 0.07 6.13 17.47
N GLY A 513 0.16 4.80 17.52
CA GLY A 513 0.00 4.04 18.78
C GLY A 513 -1.44 3.73 19.17
N ALA A 514 -2.42 3.98 18.28
CA ALA A 514 -3.79 3.51 18.44
C ALA A 514 -3.95 2.07 17.94
N GLU A 515 -4.92 1.35 18.49
CA GLU A 515 -5.26 0.01 18.04
C GLU A 515 -6.26 0.10 16.89
N ARG A 516 -5.97 -0.64 15.83
CA ARG A 516 -6.85 -0.78 14.68
C ARG A 516 -7.98 -1.77 14.97
N MET A 517 -9.20 -1.43 14.54
CA MET A 517 -10.36 -2.30 14.56
C MET A 517 -11.00 -2.33 13.17
N PRO A 518 -10.93 -3.43 12.42
CA PRO A 518 -11.66 -3.57 11.16
C PRO A 518 -13.17 -3.41 11.35
N ALA A 519 -13.88 -2.91 10.33
CA ALA A 519 -15.34 -2.73 10.40
C ALA A 519 -16.09 -4.04 10.73
N SER A 520 -15.60 -5.18 10.23
CA SER A 520 -16.15 -6.51 10.53
C SER A 520 -15.93 -6.92 11.98
N GLU A 521 -14.80 -6.56 12.59
CA GLU A 521 -14.51 -6.84 14.00
C GLU A 521 -15.43 -6.00 14.91
N LEU A 522 -15.60 -4.71 14.59
CA LEU A 522 -16.56 -3.86 15.30
C LEU A 522 -17.99 -4.41 15.17
N GLU A 523 -18.41 -4.88 13.98
CA GLU A 523 -19.72 -5.50 13.77
C GLU A 523 -19.93 -6.70 14.70
N HIS A 524 -18.96 -7.60 14.75
CA HIS A 524 -19.01 -8.76 15.65
C HIS A 524 -19.06 -8.39 17.14
N GLU A 525 -18.27 -7.38 17.55
CA GLU A 525 -18.30 -6.91 18.94
C GLU A 525 -19.64 -6.26 19.29
N VAL A 526 -20.25 -5.49 18.37
CA VAL A 526 -21.55 -4.85 18.57
C VAL A 526 -22.67 -5.89 18.62
N LEU A 527 -22.69 -6.86 17.68
CA LEU A 527 -23.67 -7.95 17.67
C LEU A 527 -23.61 -8.77 18.96
N ARG A 528 -22.41 -9.14 19.41
CA ARG A 528 -22.22 -9.84 20.68
C ARG A 528 -22.71 -9.03 21.86
N ALA A 529 -22.46 -7.74 21.91
CA ALA A 529 -22.98 -6.88 22.97
C ALA A 529 -24.52 -6.79 22.95
N GLU A 530 -25.13 -6.74 21.75
CA GLU A 530 -26.59 -6.77 21.60
C GLU A 530 -27.20 -8.10 22.06
N GLU A 531 -26.51 -9.24 21.80
CA GLU A 531 -26.91 -10.57 22.30
C GLU A 531 -26.81 -10.65 23.82
N ASP A 532 -25.69 -10.24 24.40
CA ASP A 532 -25.46 -10.23 25.84
C ASP A 532 -26.52 -9.37 26.57
N ILE A 533 -26.82 -8.17 26.02
CA ILE A 533 -27.86 -7.29 26.58
C ILE A 533 -29.24 -7.98 26.51
N ARG A 534 -29.54 -8.65 25.39
CA ARG A 534 -30.81 -9.35 25.23
C ARG A 534 -30.95 -10.53 26.19
N GLU A 535 -29.85 -11.26 26.43
CA GLU A 535 -29.81 -12.37 27.39
C GLU A 535 -30.05 -11.88 28.81
N VAL A 536 -29.39 -10.79 29.24
CA VAL A 536 -29.59 -10.16 30.56
C VAL A 536 -31.03 -9.68 30.74
N LEU A 537 -31.64 -9.11 29.70
CA LEU A 537 -33.04 -8.64 29.77
C LEU A 537 -34.05 -9.80 29.75
N SER A 538 -33.71 -10.95 29.18
CA SER A 538 -34.59 -12.13 29.15
C SER A 538 -34.58 -12.92 30.45
N HIS A 539 -33.57 -12.76 31.31
CA HIS A 539 -33.50 -13.36 32.64
C HIS A 539 -33.74 -12.28 33.72
N PRO A 540 -34.99 -12.05 34.14
CA PRO A 540 -35.23 -11.09 35.23
C PRO A 540 -34.54 -11.60 36.50
N VAL A 541 -33.62 -10.79 37.00
CA VAL A 541 -32.96 -11.05 38.28
C VAL A 541 -34.04 -11.06 39.36
N THR A 542 -34.46 -12.24 39.80
CA THR A 542 -35.19 -12.44 41.02
C THR A 542 -34.22 -12.18 42.17
N GLY A 543 -33.95 -10.91 42.43
CA GLY A 543 -33.17 -10.42 43.57
C GLY A 543 -34.09 -10.16 44.73
N ASN A 544 -34.00 -11.00 45.70
CA ASN A 544 -34.67 -10.93 47.01
C ASN A 544 -34.22 -9.65 47.75
N PRO A 545 -35.11 -8.71 48.14
CA PRO A 545 -34.76 -7.63 49.02
C PRO A 545 -34.93 -8.09 50.46
N GLY A 546 -33.84 -8.47 51.12
CA GLY A 546 -33.91 -8.70 52.57
C GLY A 546 -32.74 -9.47 53.16
N LYS A 547 -31.78 -8.72 53.75
CA LYS A 547 -31.38 -8.85 55.15
C LYS A 547 -30.09 -8.05 55.43
N LYS A 548 -30.36 -7.05 56.29
CA LYS A 548 -29.49 -6.41 57.32
C LYS A 548 -28.17 -5.78 56.84
#